data_44bbd5ec0c04416e07203bba7407c06d
#
_entry.id   44bbd5ec0c04416e07203bba7407c06d
#
_cell.length_a   1.000
_cell.length_b   1.000
_cell.length_c   1.000
_cell.angle_alpha   90.00
_cell.angle_beta   90.00
_cell.angle_gamma   90.00
#
_symmetry.space_group_name_H-M   'P 1'
#
loop_
_entity.id
_entity.type
_entity.pdbx_description
1 polymer ?
#
loop_
_entity_poly.entity_id
_entity_poly.type
_entity_poly.pdbx_seq_one_letter_code
_entity_poly.pdbx_strand_id
1 'polypeptide(L)'
;TKLKKGNKKYTLHYAGRQKSSLAFVSDLLELCGENLYLHYDNDNSAINLRSIIENSSTGSNIYVCGPLGMIETTKDIAIELGLPNEKIKYELFKTDDEKNEDEAFEVQIHATGQIIQVNADQSIIEALETAGLDPLYDCQRGDCGICQCEVISGTPDHRDIILTEEEKASNSIMQICVSRAKSKRLVIDI
;
A
#
# COMPACT_ATOMS: atom_id res chain seq x y z
N THR A 1 -17.19 -18.45 4.12
CA THR A 1 -16.02 -17.95 3.37
C THR A 1 -15.51 -19.01 2.40
N LYS A 2 -14.78 -18.63 1.34
CA LYS A 2 -14.13 -19.56 0.40
C LYS A 2 -13.13 -20.49 1.13
N LEU A 3 -12.43 -19.98 2.15
CA LEU A 3 -11.49 -20.76 2.98
C LEU A 3 -12.19 -21.91 3.72
N LYS A 4 -13.33 -21.61 4.37
CA LYS A 4 -14.13 -22.62 5.08
C LYS A 4 -14.66 -23.69 4.13
N LYS A 5 -15.17 -23.31 2.93
CA LYS A 5 -15.61 -24.24 1.89
C LYS A 5 -14.46 -25.10 1.32
N GLY A 6 -13.25 -24.55 1.26
CA GLY A 6 -12.04 -25.26 0.78
C GLY A 6 -11.33 -26.09 1.85
N ASN A 7 -11.89 -26.25 3.05
CA ASN A 7 -11.27 -26.94 4.19
C ASN A 7 -9.83 -26.46 4.50
N LYS A 8 -9.56 -25.16 4.29
CA LYS A 8 -8.27 -24.54 4.59
C LYS A 8 -8.22 -24.11 6.06
N LYS A 9 -7.14 -24.46 6.76
CA LYS A 9 -6.86 -23.93 8.09
C LYS A 9 -6.48 -22.46 7.99
N TYR A 10 -7.04 -21.63 8.86
CA TYR A 10 -6.72 -20.20 8.95
C TYR A 10 -6.97 -19.71 10.37
N THR A 11 -6.32 -18.64 10.74
CA THR A 11 -6.64 -17.79 11.88
C THR A 11 -6.86 -16.37 11.39
N LEU A 12 -7.79 -15.66 12.00
CA LEU A 12 -8.04 -14.24 11.73
C LEU A 12 -7.75 -13.44 13.01
N HIS A 13 -6.75 -12.58 12.95
CA HIS A 13 -6.44 -11.61 13.99
C HIS A 13 -7.01 -10.27 13.58
N TYR A 14 -7.93 -9.71 14.36
CA TYR A 14 -8.59 -8.44 14.06
C TYR A 14 -8.31 -7.46 15.20
N ALA A 15 -7.57 -6.39 14.87
CA ALA A 15 -7.06 -5.43 15.82
C ALA A 15 -7.71 -4.06 15.67
N GLY A 16 -7.84 -3.34 16.76
CA GLY A 16 -8.29 -1.96 16.79
C GLY A 16 -8.00 -1.28 18.13
N ARG A 17 -8.13 0.05 18.15
CA ARG A 17 -7.82 0.84 19.35
C ARG A 17 -8.66 0.44 20.57
N GLN A 18 -9.92 0.13 20.35
CA GLN A 18 -10.88 -0.26 21.39
C GLN A 18 -12.03 -1.07 20.80
N LYS A 19 -12.74 -1.79 21.67
CA LYS A 19 -13.84 -2.67 21.26
C LYS A 19 -14.91 -1.97 20.41
N SER A 20 -15.24 -0.72 20.72
CA SER A 20 -16.26 0.05 20.00
C SER A 20 -15.81 0.54 18.61
N SER A 21 -14.52 0.48 18.30
CA SER A 21 -13.98 0.88 16.99
C SER A 21 -13.92 -0.25 15.95
N LEU A 22 -14.15 -1.51 16.39
CA LEU A 22 -14.15 -2.65 15.48
C LEU A 22 -15.54 -2.85 14.85
N ALA A 23 -15.61 -2.76 13.54
CA ALA A 23 -16.82 -3.05 12.77
C ALA A 23 -17.02 -4.55 12.55
N PHE A 24 -18.26 -4.98 12.28
CA PHE A 24 -18.61 -6.36 11.88
C PHE A 24 -18.16 -7.47 12.82
N VAL A 25 -17.91 -7.18 14.11
CA VAL A 25 -17.42 -8.19 15.07
C VAL A 25 -18.41 -9.36 15.21
N SER A 26 -19.71 -9.08 15.28
CA SER A 26 -20.75 -10.13 15.40
C SER A 26 -20.74 -11.06 14.17
N ASP A 27 -20.63 -10.50 12.98
CA ASP A 27 -20.60 -11.26 11.72
C ASP A 27 -19.32 -12.11 11.64
N LEU A 28 -18.18 -11.55 12.09
CA LEU A 28 -16.91 -12.26 12.11
C LEU A 28 -16.91 -13.41 13.13
N LEU A 29 -17.54 -13.24 14.28
CA LEU A 29 -17.70 -14.30 15.28
C LEU A 29 -18.54 -15.47 14.72
N GLU A 30 -19.63 -15.17 14.02
CA GLU A 30 -20.45 -16.19 13.36
C GLU A 30 -19.69 -16.90 12.24
N LEU A 31 -18.94 -16.16 11.42
CA LEU A 31 -18.23 -16.70 10.27
C LEU A 31 -16.98 -17.50 10.65
N CYS A 32 -16.20 -17.05 11.63
CA CYS A 32 -14.87 -17.57 11.95
C CYS A 32 -14.85 -18.45 13.21
N GLY A 33 -15.76 -18.20 14.14
CA GLY A 33 -15.84 -18.95 15.39
C GLY A 33 -14.50 -18.89 16.18
N GLU A 34 -13.98 -20.04 16.56
CA GLU A 34 -12.73 -20.18 17.32
C GLU A 34 -11.46 -19.72 16.57
N ASN A 35 -11.56 -19.48 15.26
CA ASN A 35 -10.43 -18.98 14.46
C ASN A 35 -10.30 -17.46 14.50
N LEU A 36 -11.17 -16.72 15.21
CA LEU A 36 -11.12 -15.27 15.36
C LEU A 36 -10.46 -14.88 16.70
N TYR A 37 -9.44 -14.03 16.60
CA TYR A 37 -8.75 -13.42 17.73
C TYR A 37 -8.93 -11.90 17.66
N LEU A 38 -9.53 -11.31 18.68
CA LEU A 38 -9.75 -9.87 18.78
C LEU A 38 -8.66 -9.24 19.62
N HIS A 39 -8.12 -8.11 19.17
CA HIS A 39 -7.05 -7.38 19.84
C HIS A 39 -7.45 -5.92 20.03
N TYR A 40 -7.13 -5.36 21.20
CA TYR A 40 -7.43 -3.97 21.55
C TYR A 40 -6.21 -3.29 22.16
N ASP A 41 -5.87 -2.10 21.64
CA ASP A 41 -4.69 -1.35 22.11
C ASP A 41 -4.89 -0.78 23.51
N ASN A 42 -6.15 -0.56 23.91
CA ASN A 42 -6.49 0.02 25.20
C ASN A 42 -6.61 -0.99 26.35
N ASP A 43 -6.30 -2.24 26.11
CA ASP A 43 -6.26 -3.30 27.12
C ASP A 43 -5.03 -4.22 26.91
N ASN A 44 -4.94 -5.29 27.69
CA ASN A 44 -3.81 -6.21 27.62
C ASN A 44 -3.86 -7.20 26.43
N SER A 45 -4.77 -6.99 25.46
CA SER A 45 -4.92 -7.85 24.29
C SER A 45 -4.34 -7.25 23.00
N ALA A 46 -3.53 -6.19 23.10
CA ALA A 46 -2.87 -5.58 21.95
C ALA A 46 -2.17 -6.63 21.07
N ILE A 47 -2.24 -6.43 19.74
CA ILE A 47 -1.72 -7.41 18.80
C ILE A 47 -0.20 -7.58 18.93
N ASN A 48 0.26 -8.82 19.05
CA ASN A 48 1.68 -9.16 19.02
C ASN A 48 2.01 -9.88 17.71
N LEU A 49 2.43 -9.12 16.72
CA LEU A 49 2.72 -9.62 15.36
C LEU A 49 3.81 -10.69 15.38
N ARG A 50 4.89 -10.50 16.18
CA ARG A 50 5.99 -11.48 16.26
C ARG A 50 5.47 -12.83 16.74
N SER A 51 4.75 -12.85 17.85
CA SER A 51 4.18 -14.10 18.39
C SER A 51 3.25 -14.80 17.41
N ILE A 52 2.44 -14.03 16.67
CA ILE A 52 1.52 -14.59 15.66
C ILE A 52 2.31 -15.26 14.53
N ILE A 53 3.34 -14.59 14.04
CA ILE A 53 4.15 -15.08 12.92
C ILE A 53 4.98 -16.30 13.34
N GLU A 54 5.64 -16.25 14.49
CA GLU A 54 6.43 -17.37 15.04
C GLU A 54 5.59 -18.64 15.27
N ASN A 55 4.34 -18.48 15.73
CA ASN A 55 3.43 -19.60 15.98
C ASN A 55 2.62 -20.01 14.73
N SER A 56 2.82 -19.38 13.59
CA SER A 56 2.16 -19.78 12.35
C SER A 56 2.68 -21.12 11.85
N SER A 57 1.81 -21.95 11.25
CA SER A 57 2.21 -23.24 10.72
C SER A 57 3.23 -23.08 9.59
N THR A 58 4.23 -23.98 9.51
CA THR A 58 5.19 -24.00 8.44
C THR A 58 4.51 -24.00 7.05
N GLY A 59 4.89 -23.08 6.19
CA GLY A 59 4.31 -22.94 4.85
C GLY A 59 3.03 -22.11 4.77
N SER A 60 2.54 -21.55 5.89
CA SER A 60 1.41 -20.62 5.89
C SER A 60 1.69 -19.37 5.05
N ASN A 61 0.64 -18.81 4.45
CA ASN A 61 0.68 -17.45 3.91
C ASN A 61 0.17 -16.48 4.99
N ILE A 62 0.83 -15.35 5.09
CA ILE A 62 0.43 -14.24 5.95
C ILE A 62 -0.26 -13.21 5.09
N TYR A 63 -1.47 -12.83 5.48
CA TYR A 63 -2.22 -11.74 4.86
C TYR A 63 -2.36 -10.64 5.90
N VAL A 64 -1.87 -9.45 5.60
CA VAL A 64 -1.94 -8.29 6.50
C VAL A 64 -2.60 -7.12 5.79
N CYS A 65 -3.54 -6.47 6.48
CA CYS A 65 -4.21 -5.28 6.02
C CYS A 65 -4.42 -4.36 7.22
N GLY A 66 -3.91 -3.14 7.15
CA GLY A 66 -3.94 -2.20 8.27
C GLY A 66 -3.02 -1.00 8.04
N PRO A 67 -2.70 -0.25 9.11
CA PRO A 67 -1.76 0.87 9.02
C PRO A 67 -0.41 0.46 8.42
N LEU A 68 0.23 1.37 7.69
CA LEU A 68 1.52 1.12 7.03
C LEU A 68 2.56 0.54 7.98
N GLY A 69 2.71 1.12 9.17
CA GLY A 69 3.65 0.61 10.19
C GLY A 69 3.39 -0.83 10.64
N MET A 70 2.13 -1.29 10.62
CA MET A 70 1.81 -2.70 10.89
C MET A 70 2.29 -3.60 9.76
N ILE A 71 2.13 -3.18 8.51
CA ILE A 71 2.55 -3.92 7.33
C ILE A 71 4.08 -4.01 7.29
N GLU A 72 4.79 -2.89 7.49
CA GLU A 72 6.25 -2.84 7.55
C GLU A 72 6.79 -3.74 8.67
N THR A 73 6.28 -3.60 9.89
CA THR A 73 6.66 -4.46 11.02
C THR A 73 6.42 -5.94 10.71
N THR A 74 5.33 -6.28 10.02
CA THR A 74 5.06 -7.68 9.63
C THR A 74 6.10 -8.18 8.63
N LYS A 75 6.49 -7.36 7.65
CA LYS A 75 7.54 -7.70 6.67
C LYS A 75 8.91 -7.89 7.33
N ASP A 76 9.30 -6.97 8.21
CA ASP A 76 10.58 -7.02 8.92
C ASP A 76 10.69 -8.28 9.78
N ILE A 77 9.66 -8.58 10.58
CA ILE A 77 9.62 -9.80 11.40
C ILE A 77 9.69 -11.05 10.52
N ALA A 78 8.98 -11.07 9.40
CA ALA A 78 8.99 -12.20 8.50
C ALA A 78 10.37 -12.43 7.87
N ILE A 79 11.07 -11.36 7.48
CA ILE A 79 12.46 -11.41 6.98
C ILE A 79 13.39 -11.96 8.06
N GLU A 80 13.32 -11.43 9.28
CA GLU A 80 14.11 -11.91 10.42
C GLU A 80 13.93 -13.40 10.70
N LEU A 81 12.70 -13.89 10.54
CA LEU A 81 12.32 -15.29 10.74
C LEU A 81 12.59 -16.17 9.51
N GLY A 82 13.14 -15.61 8.43
CA GLY A 82 13.49 -16.35 7.21
C GLY A 82 12.28 -16.79 6.38
N LEU A 83 11.12 -16.13 6.52
CA LEU A 83 9.97 -16.42 5.66
C LEU A 83 10.19 -15.83 4.26
N PRO A 84 9.87 -16.58 3.20
CA PRO A 84 9.94 -16.07 1.84
C PRO A 84 8.96 -14.91 1.61
N ASN A 85 9.39 -13.88 0.90
CA ASN A 85 8.56 -12.68 0.63
C ASN A 85 7.22 -13.02 -0.07
N GLU A 86 7.20 -14.05 -0.92
CA GLU A 86 5.99 -14.50 -1.59
C GLU A 86 4.91 -15.05 -0.64
N LYS A 87 5.27 -15.35 0.61
CA LYS A 87 4.32 -15.77 1.65
C LYS A 87 3.61 -14.62 2.34
N ILE A 88 4.10 -13.39 2.18
CA ILE A 88 3.51 -12.20 2.78
C ILE A 88 2.70 -11.49 1.72
N LYS A 89 1.40 -11.38 1.96
CA LYS A 89 0.45 -10.68 1.12
C LYS A 89 -0.13 -9.54 1.94
N TYR A 90 -0.14 -8.34 1.39
CA TYR A 90 -0.68 -7.18 2.09
C TYR A 90 -1.58 -6.34 1.20
N GLU A 91 -2.43 -5.58 1.84
CA GLU A 91 -3.30 -4.60 1.21
C GLU A 91 -3.20 -3.29 2.01
N LEU A 92 -2.91 -2.21 1.31
CA LEU A 92 -2.85 -0.87 1.89
C LEU A 92 -4.21 -0.20 1.82
N PHE A 93 -4.62 0.45 2.90
CA PHE A 93 -5.68 1.43 2.82
C PHE A 93 -5.09 2.77 2.38
N LYS A 94 -5.70 3.41 1.38
CA LYS A 94 -5.41 4.80 1.08
C LYS A 94 -5.87 5.62 2.29
N THR A 95 -4.94 6.20 3.04
CA THR A 95 -5.29 7.16 4.09
C THR A 95 -5.54 8.51 3.42
N ASP A 96 -6.80 8.93 3.39
CA ASP A 96 -7.19 10.28 2.96
C ASP A 96 -6.73 11.39 3.96
N ASP A 97 -5.93 11.03 4.98
CA ASP A 97 -5.68 11.87 6.17
C ASP A 97 -4.36 12.64 6.18
N GLU A 98 -3.51 12.52 5.17
CA GLU A 98 -2.48 13.53 4.99
C GLU A 98 -3.00 14.61 4.03
N LYS A 99 -3.65 15.62 4.61
CA LYS A 99 -3.70 16.95 3.99
C LYS A 99 -2.27 17.49 3.99
N ASN A 100 -1.43 16.91 3.14
CA ASN A 100 -0.27 17.59 2.66
C ASN A 100 -0.80 18.83 1.94
N GLU A 101 -0.23 19.98 2.20
CA GLU A 101 -0.46 21.18 1.39
C GLU A 101 0.20 20.93 0.02
N ASP A 102 -0.37 19.97 -0.73
CA ASP A 102 0.12 19.62 -2.04
C ASP A 102 -0.05 20.82 -2.96
N GLU A 103 1.01 21.17 -3.65
CA GLU A 103 0.98 22.22 -4.67
C GLU A 103 0.72 21.61 -6.04
N ALA A 104 0.07 22.38 -6.90
CA ALA A 104 -0.09 22.01 -8.29
C ALA A 104 1.28 22.09 -9.02
N PHE A 105 1.49 21.16 -9.95
CA PHE A 105 2.72 21.09 -10.75
C PHE A 105 2.41 20.67 -12.20
N GLU A 106 3.40 20.70 -13.06
CA GLU A 106 3.26 20.31 -14.45
C GLU A 106 3.95 18.99 -14.75
N VAL A 107 3.30 18.17 -15.58
CA VAL A 107 3.90 16.98 -16.18
C VAL A 107 4.03 17.22 -17.68
N GLN A 108 5.22 17.05 -18.23
CA GLN A 108 5.48 17.09 -19.65
C GLN A 108 5.77 15.68 -20.17
N ILE A 109 5.05 15.27 -21.18
CA ILE A 109 5.29 13.98 -21.86
C ILE A 109 6.51 14.12 -22.75
N HIS A 110 7.53 13.29 -22.53
CA HIS A 110 8.80 13.37 -23.24
C HIS A 110 8.61 13.23 -24.77
N ALA A 111 7.88 12.21 -25.17
CA ALA A 111 7.72 11.87 -26.60
C ALA A 111 6.98 12.95 -27.40
N THR A 112 6.00 13.65 -26.81
CA THR A 112 5.13 14.60 -27.53
C THR A 112 5.41 16.06 -27.17
N GLY A 113 6.06 16.32 -26.05
CA GLY A 113 6.23 17.65 -25.48
C GLY A 113 4.95 18.24 -24.86
N GLN A 114 3.84 17.50 -24.83
CA GLN A 114 2.58 17.95 -24.24
C GLN A 114 2.79 18.24 -22.76
N ILE A 115 2.31 19.40 -22.31
CA ILE A 115 2.35 19.81 -20.89
C ILE A 115 0.94 19.67 -20.32
N ILE A 116 0.85 18.99 -19.18
CA ILE A 116 -0.40 18.68 -18.46
C ILE A 116 -0.27 19.22 -17.04
N GLN A 117 -1.27 19.99 -16.62
CA GLN A 117 -1.34 20.51 -15.25
C GLN A 117 -1.90 19.42 -14.34
N VAL A 118 -1.18 19.14 -13.24
CA VAL A 118 -1.63 18.26 -12.16
C VAL A 118 -2.03 19.15 -10.98
N ASN A 119 -3.31 19.15 -10.65
CA ASN A 119 -3.84 19.94 -9.53
C ASN A 119 -3.43 19.35 -8.17
N ALA A 120 -3.55 20.14 -7.10
CA ALA A 120 -3.17 19.75 -5.75
C ALA A 120 -3.92 18.49 -5.26
N ASP A 121 -5.17 18.34 -5.64
CA ASP A 121 -6.08 17.24 -5.27
C ASP A 121 -6.15 16.11 -6.30
N GLN A 122 -5.26 16.09 -7.30
CA GLN A 122 -5.29 15.19 -8.43
C GLN A 122 -4.01 14.36 -8.52
N SER A 123 -4.12 13.06 -8.83
CA SER A 123 -2.98 12.23 -9.17
C SER A 123 -2.47 12.51 -10.59
N ILE A 124 -1.24 12.10 -10.90
CA ILE A 124 -0.73 12.20 -12.28
C ILE A 124 -1.58 11.36 -13.23
N ILE A 125 -2.03 10.15 -12.82
CA ILE A 125 -2.91 9.30 -13.63
C ILE A 125 -4.18 10.04 -14.02
N GLU A 126 -4.91 10.61 -13.05
CA GLU A 126 -6.15 11.35 -13.31
C GLU A 126 -5.95 12.56 -14.23
N ALA A 127 -4.79 13.24 -14.12
CA ALA A 127 -4.45 14.35 -14.99
C ALA A 127 -4.18 13.88 -16.44
N LEU A 128 -3.47 12.76 -16.60
CA LEU A 128 -3.19 12.14 -17.90
C LEU A 128 -4.48 11.67 -18.58
N GLU A 129 -5.36 10.97 -17.85
CA GLU A 129 -6.66 10.52 -18.35
C GLU A 129 -7.55 11.71 -18.78
N THR A 130 -7.57 12.77 -17.97
CA THR A 130 -8.29 14.02 -18.30
C THR A 130 -7.76 14.67 -19.58
N ALA A 131 -6.45 14.53 -19.84
CA ALA A 131 -5.81 15.00 -21.06
C ALA A 131 -5.97 14.05 -22.27
N GLY A 132 -6.71 12.94 -22.11
CA GLY A 132 -7.01 11.97 -23.16
C GLY A 132 -5.89 10.94 -23.40
N LEU A 133 -4.97 10.79 -22.46
CA LEU A 133 -3.95 9.74 -22.46
C LEU A 133 -4.45 8.50 -21.68
N ASP A 134 -3.89 7.33 -21.98
CA ASP A 134 -4.26 6.05 -21.38
C ASP A 134 -3.03 5.40 -20.71
N PRO A 135 -2.63 5.90 -19.51
CA PRO A 135 -1.48 5.36 -18.81
C PRO A 135 -1.77 3.97 -18.26
N LEU A 136 -0.75 3.11 -18.21
CA LEU A 136 -0.89 1.80 -17.57
C LEU A 136 -0.90 1.93 -16.04
N TYR A 137 -1.91 1.37 -15.39
CA TYR A 137 -1.97 1.28 -13.92
C TYR A 137 -2.91 0.14 -13.47
N ASP A 138 -2.85 -0.20 -12.16
CA ASP A 138 -3.75 -1.18 -11.54
C ASP A 138 -4.14 -0.74 -10.12
N CYS A 139 -3.27 -0.93 -9.13
CA CYS A 139 -3.62 -0.80 -7.71
C CYS A 139 -3.95 0.64 -7.25
N GLN A 140 -3.39 1.65 -7.88
CA GLN A 140 -3.47 3.08 -7.50
C GLN A 140 -3.04 3.37 -6.04
N ARG A 141 -2.16 2.53 -5.47
CA ARG A 141 -1.71 2.60 -4.08
C ARG A 141 -0.18 2.63 -3.93
N GLY A 142 0.55 2.56 -5.06
CA GLY A 142 2.01 2.60 -5.06
C GLY A 142 2.67 1.28 -4.65
N ASP A 143 1.99 0.15 -4.75
CA ASP A 143 2.47 -1.16 -4.27
C ASP A 143 2.62 -2.24 -5.36
N CYS A 144 2.03 -2.07 -6.55
CA CYS A 144 2.11 -3.09 -7.61
C CYS A 144 3.19 -2.85 -8.67
N GLY A 145 3.66 -1.61 -8.83
CA GLY A 145 4.69 -1.24 -9.81
C GLY A 145 4.23 -1.08 -11.26
N ILE A 146 2.94 -1.33 -11.58
CA ILE A 146 2.44 -1.32 -12.96
C ILE A 146 2.46 0.09 -13.57
N CYS A 147 2.25 1.12 -12.74
CA CYS A 147 2.24 2.52 -13.18
C CYS A 147 3.64 3.18 -13.17
N GLN A 148 4.71 2.39 -13.19
CA GLN A 148 6.07 2.92 -13.22
C GLN A 148 6.36 3.58 -14.56
N CYS A 149 6.97 4.77 -14.52
CA CYS A 149 7.48 5.45 -15.70
C CYS A 149 8.90 5.98 -15.48
N GLU A 150 9.59 6.28 -16.55
CA GLU A 150 10.89 6.98 -16.50
C GLU A 150 10.70 8.47 -16.25
N VAL A 151 11.60 9.05 -15.44
CA VAL A 151 11.70 10.48 -15.19
C VAL A 151 12.91 11.02 -15.92
N ILE A 152 12.67 11.77 -16.99
CA ILE A 152 13.72 12.35 -17.84
C ILE A 152 14.30 13.60 -17.19
N SER A 153 13.47 14.39 -16.52
CA SER A 153 13.92 15.55 -15.73
C SER A 153 12.91 15.98 -14.70
N GLY A 154 13.38 16.72 -13.71
CA GLY A 154 12.62 17.14 -12.54
C GLY A 154 12.94 16.25 -11.31
N THR A 155 12.31 16.54 -10.20
CA THR A 155 12.52 15.83 -8.94
C THR A 155 11.18 15.24 -8.46
N PRO A 156 11.01 13.91 -8.51
CA PRO A 156 9.82 13.25 -7.97
C PRO A 156 9.71 13.44 -6.44
N ASP A 157 8.49 13.47 -5.96
CA ASP A 157 8.12 13.28 -4.57
C ASP A 157 7.57 11.85 -4.43
N HIS A 158 8.44 10.92 -4.10
CA HIS A 158 8.11 9.51 -4.01
C HIS A 158 7.21 9.22 -2.81
N ARG A 159 6.03 8.63 -3.07
CA ARG A 159 5.05 8.23 -2.06
C ARG A 159 4.67 6.76 -2.17
N ASP A 160 5.34 6.05 -3.05
CA ASP A 160 5.21 4.61 -3.22
C ASP A 160 6.03 3.84 -2.18
N ILE A 161 5.69 2.56 -2.04
CA ILE A 161 6.38 1.63 -1.13
C ILE A 161 7.10 0.50 -1.86
N ILE A 162 7.08 0.51 -3.19
CA ILE A 162 7.67 -0.55 -3.99
C ILE A 162 9.11 -0.25 -4.40
N LEU A 163 9.43 1.03 -4.66
CA LEU A 163 10.79 1.42 -5.01
C LEU A 163 11.71 1.35 -3.80
N THR A 164 12.92 0.84 -4.03
CA THR A 164 14.00 0.88 -3.05
C THR A 164 14.48 2.31 -2.80
N GLU A 165 15.16 2.55 -1.69
CA GLU A 165 15.74 3.87 -1.39
C GLU A 165 16.79 4.30 -2.44
N GLU A 166 17.51 3.35 -3.04
CA GLU A 166 18.46 3.61 -4.13
C GLU A 166 17.74 4.06 -5.40
N GLU A 167 16.64 3.40 -5.77
CA GLU A 167 15.81 3.78 -6.91
C GLU A 167 15.17 5.15 -6.71
N LYS A 168 14.63 5.42 -5.52
CA LYS A 168 14.10 6.75 -5.17
C LYS A 168 15.17 7.83 -5.23
N ALA A 169 16.36 7.57 -4.70
CA ALA A 169 17.46 8.51 -4.71
C ALA A 169 17.97 8.83 -6.14
N SER A 170 17.82 7.90 -7.08
CA SER A 170 18.21 8.11 -8.47
C SER A 170 17.34 9.14 -9.20
N ASN A 171 16.09 9.33 -8.76
CA ASN A 171 15.05 10.13 -9.42
C ASN A 171 14.81 9.77 -10.90
N SER A 172 15.22 8.58 -11.33
CA SER A 172 15.12 8.16 -12.76
C SER A 172 13.81 7.45 -13.09
N ILE A 173 13.09 6.98 -12.07
CA ILE A 173 11.80 6.30 -12.20
C ILE A 173 10.84 6.76 -11.11
N MET A 174 9.54 6.63 -11.34
CA MET A 174 8.51 6.93 -10.34
C MET A 174 7.24 6.12 -10.56
N GLN A 175 6.43 6.03 -9.50
CA GLN A 175 5.08 5.45 -9.56
C GLN A 175 4.06 6.58 -9.68
N ILE A 176 3.48 6.79 -10.87
CA ILE A 176 2.62 7.96 -11.16
C ILE A 176 1.25 7.94 -10.48
N CYS A 177 0.84 6.82 -9.88
CA CYS A 177 -0.45 6.72 -9.20
C CYS A 177 -0.51 7.44 -7.84
N VAL A 178 0.62 7.55 -7.13
CA VAL A 178 0.69 8.15 -5.79
C VAL A 178 1.74 9.24 -5.65
N SER A 179 2.83 9.15 -6.41
CA SER A 179 3.94 10.09 -6.32
C SER A 179 3.58 11.44 -6.97
N ARG A 180 4.24 12.49 -6.51
CA ARG A 180 4.05 13.85 -6.99
C ARG A 180 5.38 14.47 -7.41
N ALA A 181 5.49 15.78 -7.47
CA ALA A 181 6.71 16.49 -7.81
C ALA A 181 7.16 17.41 -6.67
N LYS A 182 8.47 17.41 -6.40
CA LYS A 182 9.15 18.46 -5.60
C LYS A 182 9.58 19.64 -6.48
N SER A 183 9.74 19.41 -7.79
CA SER A 183 9.99 20.45 -8.78
C SER A 183 8.69 20.97 -9.38
N LYS A 184 8.71 22.17 -9.97
CA LYS A 184 7.53 22.73 -10.65
C LYS A 184 7.07 21.94 -11.84
N ARG A 185 7.98 21.16 -12.45
CA ARG A 185 7.69 20.31 -13.61
C ARG A 185 8.47 19.02 -13.54
N LEU A 186 7.82 17.93 -13.96
CA LEU A 186 8.45 16.66 -14.29
C LEU A 186 8.36 16.44 -15.81
N VAL A 187 9.41 15.88 -16.40
CA VAL A 187 9.35 15.33 -17.76
C VAL A 187 9.39 13.83 -17.62
N ILE A 188 8.36 13.14 -18.08
CA ILE A 188 8.21 11.69 -17.96
C ILE A 188 8.06 11.02 -19.31
N ASP A 189 8.48 9.78 -19.41
CA ASP A 189 8.27 8.90 -20.56
C ASP A 189 7.24 7.83 -20.22
N ILE A 190 6.11 7.81 -20.96
CA ILE A 190 4.95 6.93 -20.77
C ILE A 190 4.48 6.38 -22.09
#